data_3f5c1ae303b55f06624441e884ea1e1e
#
_entry.id   3f5c1ae303b55f06624441e884ea1e1e
#
_cell.length_a   1.000
_cell.length_b   1.000
_cell.length_c   1.000
_cell.angle_alpha   90.00
_cell.angle_beta   90.00
_cell.angle_gamma   90.00
#
_symmetry.space_group_name_H-M   'P 1'
#
loop_
_entity.id
_entity.type
_entity.pdbx_description
1 polymer ?
#
loop_
_entity_poly.entity_id
_entity_poly.type
_entity_poly.pdbx_seq_one_letter_code
_entity_poly.pdbx_strand_id
1 'polypeptide(L)'
;MPTLHASRMVRAMNESSPQKTSTENTPVIDAPQELSGRIGVLLVNLGTPDAADAAGVRRYLKEFLSDPRVIENQGLLWKLVLNGVVLPLRPARKARDYRKIWNKERNESPLKTITRSQAEKLASTLEPLGQRVVVDWAMRYGNPSIASRLAQLVAQGCARLLIIPLYPQYCAATTATACDEVFRALARLRYQPAVRIAPPYYDDPIYIEAIAASTSAEIAQLAFKPDVILASFHGVPKDYIDKGDPYYAHCMETMRLLRNELNLDAAKLMITFQSRFGRGKWLEPATIDTVKKLAREGVKSLAVITPGFSADCLETLEEIAVENAHIFKKNGGENFVAIPCLNDSAPGMLVIWQLVLRELKGWI
;
A
#
# COMPACT_ATOMS: atom_id res chain seq x y z
N MET A 1 -60.41 36.24 1.58
CA MET A 1 -59.87 36.14 0.20
C MET A 1 -58.62 37.01 0.15
N PRO A 2 -57.47 36.45 -0.14
CA PRO A 2 -56.95 36.12 -1.44
C PRO A 2 -56.18 34.81 -1.49
N THR A 3 -56.62 33.91 -2.32
CA THR A 3 -55.91 32.67 -2.69
C THR A 3 -55.87 32.63 -4.22
N LEU A 4 -54.85 33.20 -4.85
CA LEU A 4 -54.66 33.09 -6.33
C LEU A 4 -53.29 33.64 -6.81
N HIS A 5 -52.18 33.37 -6.11
CA HIS A 5 -50.86 33.78 -6.61
C HIS A 5 -49.76 32.71 -6.49
N ALA A 6 -50.01 31.55 -5.88
CA ALA A 6 -49.02 30.50 -5.74
C ALA A 6 -48.93 29.47 -6.89
N SER A 7 -49.94 29.44 -7.79
CA SER A 7 -50.00 28.40 -8.83
C SER A 7 -49.35 28.80 -10.18
N ARG A 8 -48.88 30.01 -10.32
CA ARG A 8 -48.27 30.45 -11.58
C ARG A 8 -46.73 30.43 -11.59
N MET A 9 -46.07 30.31 -10.46
CA MET A 9 -44.60 30.25 -10.36
C MET A 9 -44.01 28.85 -10.52
N VAL A 10 -44.78 27.78 -10.36
CA VAL A 10 -44.30 26.39 -10.50
C VAL A 10 -44.32 25.87 -11.95
N ARG A 11 -44.96 26.61 -12.89
CA ARG A 11 -45.08 26.17 -14.28
C ARG A 11 -44.04 26.75 -15.25
N ALA A 12 -43.18 27.64 -14.79
CA ALA A 12 -42.13 28.31 -15.62
C ALA A 12 -40.71 27.77 -15.41
N MET A 13 -40.53 26.74 -14.58
CA MET A 13 -39.19 26.11 -14.29
C MET A 13 -38.98 24.72 -14.91
N ASN A 14 -39.86 24.28 -15.80
CA ASN A 14 -39.81 22.92 -16.37
C ASN A 14 -39.49 22.85 -17.87
N GLU A 15 -38.98 23.88 -18.48
CA GLU A 15 -38.54 23.84 -19.88
C GLU A 15 -37.14 24.47 -20.07
N SER A 16 -36.12 23.76 -19.54
CA SER A 16 -34.76 23.82 -20.09
C SER A 16 -34.07 22.50 -19.78
N SER A 17 -34.14 21.58 -20.73
CA SER A 17 -33.40 20.30 -20.69
C SER A 17 -31.91 20.61 -20.84
N PRO A 18 -31.05 20.22 -19.87
CA PRO A 18 -29.63 20.14 -20.13
C PRO A 18 -29.34 18.82 -20.85
N GLN A 19 -28.51 18.92 -21.88
CA GLN A 19 -27.96 17.82 -22.65
C GLN A 19 -27.39 16.72 -21.72
N LYS A 20 -27.78 15.49 -22.04
CA LYS A 20 -27.24 14.26 -21.42
C LYS A 20 -25.73 14.18 -21.63
N THR A 21 -24.96 14.52 -20.62
CA THR A 21 -23.60 14.02 -20.48
C THR A 21 -23.67 12.53 -20.20
N SER A 22 -22.94 11.74 -20.97
CA SER A 22 -22.80 10.29 -20.85
C SER A 22 -22.42 9.92 -19.42
N THR A 23 -23.38 9.42 -18.66
CA THR A 23 -23.13 8.75 -17.38
C THR A 23 -22.47 7.41 -17.70
N GLU A 24 -21.21 7.24 -17.29
CA GLU A 24 -20.59 5.93 -17.21
C GLU A 24 -21.54 4.98 -16.49
N ASN A 25 -21.86 3.85 -17.14
CA ASN A 25 -22.63 2.76 -16.57
C ASN A 25 -21.85 2.15 -15.39
N THR A 26 -22.02 2.72 -14.21
CA THR A 26 -21.57 2.09 -12.97
C THR A 26 -22.59 0.99 -12.66
N PRO A 27 -22.22 -0.27 -12.50
CA PRO A 27 -23.14 -1.33 -12.17
C PRO A 27 -23.88 -0.98 -10.88
N VAL A 28 -25.20 -0.98 -10.93
CA VAL A 28 -26.04 -0.93 -9.74
C VAL A 28 -25.78 -2.23 -8.98
N ILE A 29 -25.20 -2.13 -7.79
CA ILE A 29 -25.01 -3.30 -6.94
C ILE A 29 -26.39 -3.64 -6.37
N ASP A 30 -26.97 -4.74 -6.85
CA ASP A 30 -28.19 -5.27 -6.29
C ASP A 30 -27.98 -5.56 -4.79
N ALA A 31 -28.90 -5.06 -3.97
CA ALA A 31 -28.88 -5.35 -2.55
C ALA A 31 -29.00 -6.87 -2.35
N PRO A 32 -28.24 -7.46 -1.40
CA PRO A 32 -28.39 -8.88 -1.11
C PRO A 32 -29.81 -9.16 -0.69
N GLN A 33 -30.41 -10.21 -1.24
CA GLN A 33 -31.81 -10.62 -0.93
C GLN A 33 -31.96 -10.99 0.55
N GLU A 34 -30.87 -11.40 1.23
CA GLU A 34 -30.80 -11.64 2.67
C GLU A 34 -29.47 -11.16 3.25
N LEU A 35 -29.52 -10.36 4.33
CA LEU A 35 -28.36 -10.02 5.12
C LEU A 35 -28.02 -11.22 6.03
N SER A 36 -27.02 -11.98 5.65
CA SER A 36 -26.62 -13.18 6.40
C SER A 36 -25.87 -12.88 7.72
N GLY A 37 -25.64 -11.60 8.04
CA GLY A 37 -24.85 -11.20 9.19
C GLY A 37 -23.35 -11.53 9.07
N ARG A 38 -22.88 -11.91 7.88
CA ARG A 38 -21.48 -12.21 7.60
C ARG A 38 -20.61 -10.99 7.79
N ILE A 39 -19.32 -11.26 8.05
CA ILE A 39 -18.27 -10.25 8.19
C ILE A 39 -17.31 -10.42 7.01
N GLY A 40 -17.15 -9.38 6.20
CA GLY A 40 -16.12 -9.33 5.17
C GLY A 40 -14.83 -8.76 5.75
N VAL A 41 -13.71 -9.47 5.58
CA VAL A 41 -12.37 -8.97 5.89
C VAL A 41 -11.66 -8.68 4.57
N LEU A 42 -11.30 -7.43 4.33
CA LEU A 42 -10.64 -7.00 3.10
C LEU A 42 -9.21 -6.55 3.39
N LEU A 43 -8.24 -7.34 2.93
CA LEU A 43 -6.82 -6.93 2.93
C LEU A 43 -6.58 -5.96 1.79
N VAL A 44 -5.99 -4.79 2.07
CA VAL A 44 -5.75 -3.74 1.07
C VAL A 44 -4.27 -3.45 0.95
N ASN A 45 -3.72 -3.57 -0.27
CA ASN A 45 -2.36 -3.16 -0.59
C ASN A 45 -2.33 -2.06 -1.67
N LEU A 46 -1.15 -1.45 -1.89
CA LEU A 46 -1.01 -0.26 -2.75
C LEU A 46 -1.47 -0.51 -4.19
N GLY A 47 -1.04 -1.61 -4.74
CA GLY A 47 -1.37 -1.94 -6.12
C GLY A 47 -0.17 -1.99 -7.05
N THR A 48 -0.47 -2.39 -8.27
CA THR A 48 0.54 -2.73 -9.28
C THR A 48 -0.10 -2.73 -10.67
N PRO A 49 0.69 -2.56 -11.75
CA PRO A 49 0.17 -2.72 -13.10
C PRO A 49 -0.42 -4.12 -13.34
N ASP A 50 -1.45 -4.21 -14.16
CA ASP A 50 -2.02 -5.49 -14.60
C ASP A 50 -1.11 -6.27 -15.55
N ALA A 51 -0.18 -5.58 -16.22
CA ALA A 51 0.79 -6.16 -17.13
C ALA A 51 2.13 -5.43 -17.06
N ALA A 52 3.24 -6.17 -17.25
CA ALA A 52 4.61 -5.62 -17.28
C ALA A 52 4.95 -4.99 -18.63
N ASP A 53 4.00 -4.31 -19.25
CA ASP A 53 4.18 -3.58 -20.50
C ASP A 53 3.94 -2.06 -20.31
N ALA A 54 4.28 -1.29 -21.33
CA ALA A 54 4.15 0.17 -21.25
C ALA A 54 2.69 0.63 -21.10
N ALA A 55 1.73 -0.10 -21.64
CA ALA A 55 0.31 0.25 -21.58
C ALA A 55 -0.27 -0.03 -20.18
N GLY A 56 0.03 -1.19 -19.60
CA GLY A 56 -0.35 -1.55 -18.22
C GLY A 56 0.24 -0.60 -17.20
N VAL A 57 1.55 -0.33 -17.29
CA VAL A 57 2.24 0.61 -16.41
C VAL A 57 1.70 2.04 -16.60
N ARG A 58 1.36 2.46 -17.82
CA ARG A 58 0.76 3.78 -18.06
C ARG A 58 -0.59 3.93 -17.36
N ARG A 59 -1.47 2.92 -17.42
CA ARG A 59 -2.77 2.95 -16.73
C ARG A 59 -2.58 3.07 -15.24
N TYR A 60 -1.73 2.23 -14.66
CA TYR A 60 -1.38 2.25 -13.24
C TYR A 60 -0.82 3.61 -12.79
N LEU A 61 0.19 4.13 -13.50
CA LEU A 61 0.80 5.43 -13.17
C LEU A 61 -0.19 6.59 -13.32
N LYS A 62 -1.11 6.52 -14.29
CA LYS A 62 -2.15 7.54 -14.44
C LYS A 62 -3.07 7.58 -13.23
N GLU A 63 -3.55 6.43 -12.77
CA GLU A 63 -4.40 6.31 -11.59
C GLU A 63 -3.65 6.80 -10.33
N PHE A 64 -2.46 6.27 -10.09
CA PHE A 64 -1.62 6.60 -8.94
C PHE A 64 -1.25 8.09 -8.85
N LEU A 65 -0.76 8.69 -9.94
CA LEU A 65 -0.30 10.08 -9.97
C LEU A 65 -1.44 11.10 -10.15
N SER A 66 -2.67 10.64 -10.38
CA SER A 66 -3.87 11.49 -10.37
C SER A 66 -4.55 11.55 -9.01
N ASP A 67 -4.06 10.80 -8.02
CA ASP A 67 -4.59 10.83 -6.67
C ASP A 67 -4.07 12.07 -5.91
N PRO A 68 -4.96 12.93 -5.36
CA PRO A 68 -4.56 14.11 -4.60
C PRO A 68 -3.85 13.77 -3.28
N ARG A 69 -3.98 12.55 -2.76
CA ARG A 69 -3.19 12.09 -1.60
C ARG A 69 -1.75 11.77 -1.95
N VAL A 70 -1.47 11.44 -3.22
CA VAL A 70 -0.13 11.13 -3.72
C VAL A 70 0.54 12.39 -4.30
N ILE A 71 -0.21 13.15 -5.07
CA ILE A 71 0.24 14.44 -5.62
C ILE A 71 -0.80 15.49 -5.21
N GLU A 72 -0.51 16.23 -4.16
CA GLU A 72 -1.45 17.20 -3.59
C GLU A 72 -1.79 18.34 -4.56
N ASN A 73 -0.82 18.78 -5.34
CA ASN A 73 -1.06 19.84 -6.32
C ASN A 73 -1.52 19.26 -7.67
N GLN A 74 -2.82 19.06 -7.82
CA GLN A 74 -3.49 18.57 -9.03
C GLN A 74 -3.87 19.70 -10.02
N GLY A 75 -3.20 20.85 -9.95
CA GLY A 75 -3.45 22.00 -10.83
C GLY A 75 -3.25 21.69 -12.32
N LEU A 76 -3.65 22.63 -13.19
CA LEU A 76 -3.56 22.46 -14.65
C LEU A 76 -2.13 22.13 -15.11
N LEU A 77 -1.12 22.77 -14.50
CA LEU A 77 0.29 22.53 -14.81
C LEU A 77 0.67 21.07 -14.56
N TRP A 78 0.26 20.49 -13.41
CA TRP A 78 0.51 19.09 -13.13
C TRP A 78 -0.16 18.17 -14.15
N LYS A 79 -1.42 18.44 -14.51
CA LYS A 79 -2.14 17.66 -15.54
C LYS A 79 -1.42 17.68 -16.89
N LEU A 80 -0.87 18.83 -17.29
CA LEU A 80 -0.07 18.95 -18.51
C LEU A 80 1.25 18.15 -18.40
N VAL A 81 1.97 18.27 -17.29
CA VAL A 81 3.21 17.51 -17.03
C VAL A 81 2.93 16.00 -16.98
N LEU A 82 1.88 15.60 -16.27
CA LEU A 82 1.50 14.17 -16.15
C LEU A 82 1.23 13.57 -17.53
N ASN A 83 0.34 14.20 -18.34
CA ASN A 83 -0.08 13.65 -19.62
C ASN A 83 0.93 13.87 -20.75
N GLY A 84 1.65 15.01 -20.76
CA GLY A 84 2.60 15.37 -21.82
C GLY A 84 4.01 14.87 -21.63
N VAL A 85 4.43 14.59 -20.38
CA VAL A 85 5.82 14.19 -20.07
C VAL A 85 5.89 12.86 -19.34
N VAL A 86 5.22 12.74 -18.19
CA VAL A 86 5.40 11.56 -17.32
C VAL A 86 4.84 10.30 -17.97
N LEU A 87 3.57 10.33 -18.41
CA LEU A 87 2.90 9.18 -19.00
C LEU A 87 3.41 8.79 -20.41
N PRO A 88 3.98 9.66 -21.23
CA PRO A 88 4.67 9.25 -22.46
C PRO A 88 6.05 8.60 -22.21
N LEU A 89 6.83 9.09 -21.24
CA LEU A 89 8.26 8.71 -21.11
C LEU A 89 8.54 7.63 -20.07
N ARG A 90 7.87 7.66 -18.90
CA ARG A 90 8.19 6.75 -17.78
C ARG A 90 7.70 5.31 -17.94
N PRO A 91 6.52 5.02 -18.54
CA PRO A 91 5.95 3.68 -18.55
C PRO A 91 6.86 2.64 -19.19
N ALA A 92 7.50 2.95 -20.32
CA ALA A 92 8.38 2.02 -21.01
C ALA A 92 9.62 1.63 -20.16
N ARG A 93 10.18 2.59 -19.40
CA ARG A 93 11.30 2.32 -18.49
C ARG A 93 10.83 1.46 -17.31
N LYS A 94 9.75 1.85 -16.64
CA LYS A 94 9.21 1.11 -15.49
C LYS A 94 8.69 -0.27 -15.87
N ALA A 95 8.17 -0.46 -17.08
CA ALA A 95 7.80 -1.79 -17.59
C ALA A 95 9.02 -2.73 -17.69
N ARG A 96 10.21 -2.20 -17.99
CA ARG A 96 11.45 -3.02 -17.99
C ARG A 96 11.81 -3.46 -16.56
N ASP A 97 11.64 -2.57 -15.59
CA ASP A 97 11.90 -2.89 -14.19
C ASP A 97 10.90 -3.93 -13.67
N TYR A 98 9.60 -3.78 -13.97
CA TYR A 98 8.59 -4.78 -13.64
C TYR A 98 8.86 -6.15 -14.27
N ARG A 99 9.34 -6.21 -15.54
CA ARG A 99 9.68 -7.49 -16.19
C ARG A 99 10.78 -8.28 -15.49
N LYS A 100 11.71 -7.60 -14.80
CA LYS A 100 12.79 -8.26 -14.04
C LYS A 100 12.26 -9.08 -12.86
N ILE A 101 11.18 -8.60 -12.23
CA ILE A 101 10.60 -9.16 -11.01
C ILE A 101 9.27 -9.90 -11.26
N TRP A 102 8.77 -9.90 -12.50
CA TRP A 102 7.44 -10.41 -12.84
C TRP A 102 7.30 -11.90 -12.58
N ASN A 103 6.24 -12.31 -11.88
CA ASN A 103 5.90 -13.72 -11.72
C ASN A 103 5.39 -14.26 -13.07
N LYS A 104 6.22 -15.07 -13.73
CA LYS A 104 5.94 -15.59 -15.08
C LYS A 104 4.85 -16.65 -15.10
N GLU A 105 4.72 -17.42 -14.02
CA GLU A 105 3.73 -18.51 -13.93
C GLU A 105 2.30 -17.94 -13.83
N ARG A 106 2.14 -16.91 -13.01
CA ARG A 106 0.84 -16.25 -12.79
C ARG A 106 0.61 -15.04 -13.69
N ASN A 107 1.63 -14.63 -14.43
CA ASN A 107 1.65 -13.42 -15.26
C ASN A 107 1.20 -12.16 -14.48
N GLU A 108 1.76 -11.96 -13.31
CA GLU A 108 1.42 -10.83 -12.44
C GLU A 108 2.62 -10.38 -11.59
N SER A 109 2.51 -9.22 -10.92
CA SER A 109 3.57 -8.73 -10.04
C SER A 109 3.68 -9.55 -8.74
N PRO A 110 4.86 -9.60 -8.10
CA PRO A 110 5.04 -10.21 -6.79
C PRO A 110 4.07 -9.68 -5.74
N LEU A 111 3.87 -8.35 -5.68
CA LEU A 111 2.92 -7.72 -4.75
C LEU A 111 1.52 -8.32 -4.87
N LYS A 112 1.04 -8.54 -6.10
CA LYS A 112 -0.27 -9.13 -6.36
C LYS A 112 -0.34 -10.59 -5.93
N THR A 113 0.68 -11.37 -6.29
CA THR A 113 0.80 -12.79 -5.90
C THR A 113 0.80 -12.94 -4.39
N ILE A 114 1.62 -12.16 -3.68
CA ILE A 114 1.79 -12.23 -2.23
C ILE A 114 0.52 -11.79 -1.51
N THR A 115 -0.08 -10.65 -1.90
CA THR A 115 -1.31 -10.16 -1.24
C THR A 115 -2.46 -11.15 -1.39
N ARG A 116 -2.59 -11.81 -2.55
CA ARG A 116 -3.56 -12.89 -2.73
C ARG A 116 -3.26 -14.07 -1.80
N SER A 117 -2.01 -14.54 -1.74
CA SER A 117 -1.59 -15.63 -0.88
C SER A 117 -1.84 -15.31 0.61
N GLN A 118 -1.59 -14.06 1.03
CA GLN A 118 -1.92 -13.59 2.38
C GLN A 118 -3.42 -13.74 2.68
N ALA A 119 -4.29 -13.34 1.74
CA ALA A 119 -5.74 -13.49 1.92
C ALA A 119 -6.19 -14.97 1.94
N GLU A 120 -5.66 -15.80 1.05
CA GLU A 120 -5.95 -17.24 0.99
C GLU A 120 -5.53 -17.95 2.28
N LYS A 121 -4.33 -17.69 2.79
CA LYS A 121 -3.82 -18.24 4.07
C LYS A 121 -4.62 -17.74 5.26
N LEU A 122 -4.99 -16.45 5.28
CA LEU A 122 -5.84 -15.90 6.32
C LEU A 122 -7.24 -16.54 6.32
N ALA A 123 -7.83 -16.74 5.14
CA ALA A 123 -9.12 -17.42 5.01
C ALA A 123 -9.08 -18.82 5.60
N SER A 124 -8.03 -19.61 5.28
CA SER A 124 -7.80 -20.95 5.85
C SER A 124 -7.64 -20.90 7.38
N THR A 125 -6.92 -19.90 7.89
CA THR A 125 -6.71 -19.76 9.35
C THR A 125 -7.99 -19.38 10.09
N LEU A 126 -8.90 -18.64 9.43
CA LEU A 126 -10.19 -18.22 9.99
C LEU A 126 -11.35 -19.23 9.75
N GLU A 127 -11.08 -20.33 9.03
CA GLU A 127 -12.07 -21.39 8.77
C GLU A 127 -12.79 -21.91 10.04
N PRO A 128 -12.14 -22.06 11.20
CA PRO A 128 -12.80 -22.45 12.44
C PRO A 128 -13.90 -21.48 12.91
N LEU A 129 -13.90 -20.23 12.45
CA LEU A 129 -14.98 -19.25 12.70
C LEU A 129 -16.20 -19.49 11.79
N GLY A 130 -16.13 -20.51 10.93
CA GLY A 130 -17.20 -20.93 10.02
C GLY A 130 -17.46 -19.93 8.89
N GLN A 131 -18.58 -20.11 8.19
CA GLN A 131 -18.98 -19.25 7.05
C GLN A 131 -19.34 -17.81 7.45
N ARG A 132 -19.17 -17.42 8.72
CA ARG A 132 -19.47 -16.07 9.21
C ARG A 132 -18.45 -15.04 8.76
N VAL A 133 -17.21 -15.46 8.47
CA VAL A 133 -16.12 -14.56 8.04
C VAL A 133 -15.74 -14.90 6.61
N VAL A 134 -15.74 -13.90 5.75
CA VAL A 134 -15.32 -13.99 4.34
C VAL A 134 -14.08 -13.11 4.17
N VAL A 135 -12.97 -13.68 3.71
CA VAL A 135 -11.73 -12.95 3.47
C VAL A 135 -11.58 -12.70 1.98
N ASP A 136 -11.22 -11.47 1.65
CA ASP A 136 -10.85 -11.04 0.29
C ASP A 136 -9.70 -10.03 0.33
N TRP A 137 -9.21 -9.65 -0.83
CA TRP A 137 -8.11 -8.70 -0.97
C TRP A 137 -8.34 -7.75 -2.14
N ALA A 138 -7.77 -6.56 -2.04
CA ALA A 138 -7.87 -5.52 -3.06
C ALA A 138 -6.58 -4.73 -3.19
N MET A 139 -6.45 -4.08 -4.34
CA MET A 139 -5.42 -3.10 -4.63
C MET A 139 -6.03 -1.69 -4.59
N ARG A 140 -5.31 -0.74 -3.98
CA ARG A 140 -5.73 0.67 -4.02
C ARG A 140 -5.68 1.22 -5.44
N TYR A 141 -4.65 0.82 -6.21
CA TYR A 141 -4.49 1.18 -7.62
C TYR A 141 -4.35 -0.09 -8.45
N GLY A 142 -5.09 -0.16 -9.57
CA GLY A 142 -5.16 -1.34 -10.41
C GLY A 142 -6.17 -2.38 -9.93
N ASN A 143 -5.94 -3.67 -10.20
CA ASN A 143 -6.92 -4.73 -10.01
C ASN A 143 -6.43 -5.87 -9.11
N PRO A 144 -7.36 -6.48 -8.33
CA PRO A 144 -8.77 -6.12 -8.15
C PRO A 144 -8.92 -4.83 -7.34
N SER A 145 -9.83 -3.95 -7.78
CA SER A 145 -10.04 -2.67 -7.10
C SER A 145 -10.80 -2.83 -5.77
N ILE A 146 -10.58 -1.88 -4.83
CA ILE A 146 -11.34 -1.82 -3.57
C ILE A 146 -12.85 -1.80 -3.84
N ALA A 147 -13.30 -0.97 -4.78
CA ALA A 147 -14.73 -0.85 -5.10
C ALA A 147 -15.34 -2.18 -5.58
N SER A 148 -14.64 -2.92 -6.45
CA SER A 148 -15.12 -4.20 -6.96
C SER A 148 -15.21 -5.26 -5.87
N ARG A 149 -14.25 -5.31 -4.94
CA ARG A 149 -14.24 -6.29 -3.86
C ARG A 149 -15.25 -5.97 -2.76
N LEU A 150 -15.43 -4.69 -2.44
CA LEU A 150 -16.49 -4.27 -1.52
C LEU A 150 -17.87 -4.65 -2.07
N ALA A 151 -18.12 -4.40 -3.36
CA ALA A 151 -19.36 -4.80 -4.02
C ALA A 151 -19.59 -6.32 -3.92
N GLN A 152 -18.55 -7.12 -4.17
CA GLN A 152 -18.61 -8.57 -4.08
C GLN A 152 -18.89 -9.08 -2.66
N LEU A 153 -18.24 -8.51 -1.63
CA LEU A 153 -18.49 -8.85 -0.23
C LEU A 153 -19.92 -8.51 0.19
N VAL A 154 -20.43 -7.34 -0.22
CA VAL A 154 -21.83 -6.95 0.05
C VAL A 154 -22.79 -7.91 -0.64
N ALA A 155 -22.54 -8.28 -1.90
CA ALA A 155 -23.36 -9.24 -2.63
C ALA A 155 -23.37 -10.65 -1.98
N GLN A 156 -22.29 -11.01 -1.26
CA GLN A 156 -22.21 -12.25 -0.47
C GLN A 156 -22.93 -12.14 0.91
N GLY A 157 -23.63 -11.05 1.18
CA GLY A 157 -24.39 -10.85 2.42
C GLY A 157 -23.56 -10.36 3.60
N CYS A 158 -22.35 -9.79 3.37
CA CYS A 158 -21.57 -9.21 4.44
C CYS A 158 -22.21 -7.90 4.93
N ALA A 159 -22.74 -7.93 6.16
CA ALA A 159 -23.33 -6.77 6.83
C ALA A 159 -22.30 -5.93 7.61
N ARG A 160 -21.10 -6.44 7.78
CA ARG A 160 -19.96 -5.80 8.45
C ARG A 160 -18.71 -5.96 7.61
N LEU A 161 -17.89 -4.93 7.51
CA LEU A 161 -16.67 -4.92 6.71
C LEU A 161 -15.50 -4.49 7.58
N LEU A 162 -14.51 -5.34 7.72
CA LEU A 162 -13.22 -5.03 8.33
C LEU A 162 -12.19 -4.80 7.22
N ILE A 163 -11.65 -3.61 7.16
CA ILE A 163 -10.63 -3.22 6.19
C ILE A 163 -9.27 -3.24 6.88
N ILE A 164 -8.32 -3.96 6.31
CA ILE A 164 -6.94 -4.06 6.82
C ILE A 164 -5.99 -3.44 5.79
N PRO A 165 -5.63 -2.16 5.93
CA PRO A 165 -4.56 -1.58 5.12
C PRO A 165 -3.22 -2.23 5.49
N LEU A 166 -2.55 -2.85 4.52
CA LEU A 166 -1.28 -3.56 4.73
C LEU A 166 -0.08 -2.59 4.73
N TYR A 167 -0.23 -1.47 5.44
CA TYR A 167 0.81 -0.46 5.64
C TYR A 167 1.06 -0.30 7.14
N PRO A 168 2.21 -0.75 7.67
CA PRO A 168 2.47 -0.66 9.10
C PRO A 168 2.45 0.77 9.62
N GLN A 169 3.13 1.69 8.92
CA GLN A 169 3.15 3.12 9.23
C GLN A 169 2.03 3.83 8.45
N TYR A 170 1.30 4.72 9.12
CA TYR A 170 0.34 5.60 8.43
C TYR A 170 1.07 6.58 7.52
N CYS A 171 0.51 6.78 6.34
CA CYS A 171 0.81 7.90 5.46
C CYS A 171 -0.46 8.28 4.70
N ALA A 172 -0.66 9.58 4.43
CA ALA A 172 -1.79 10.02 3.63
C ALA A 172 -1.79 9.40 2.22
N ALA A 173 -0.61 9.21 1.64
CA ALA A 173 -0.43 8.61 0.31
C ALA A 173 -0.65 7.07 0.28
N THR A 174 -0.88 6.42 1.41
CA THR A 174 -1.15 4.97 1.51
C THR A 174 -2.44 4.69 2.27
N THR A 175 -2.43 4.84 3.60
CA THR A 175 -3.59 4.52 4.45
C THR A 175 -4.78 5.41 4.15
N ALA A 176 -4.58 6.75 4.09
CA ALA A 176 -5.71 7.64 3.87
C ALA A 176 -6.32 7.49 2.48
N THR A 177 -5.50 7.32 1.43
CA THR A 177 -6.06 7.10 0.08
C THR A 177 -6.83 5.78 -0.04
N ALA A 178 -6.41 4.71 0.68
CA ALA A 178 -7.16 3.46 0.75
C ALA A 178 -8.50 3.68 1.46
N CYS A 179 -8.53 4.42 2.57
CA CYS A 179 -9.75 4.80 3.28
C CYS A 179 -10.69 5.63 2.40
N ASP A 180 -10.16 6.64 1.69
CA ASP A 180 -10.94 7.50 0.78
C ASP A 180 -11.65 6.66 -0.28
N GLU A 181 -10.99 5.62 -0.85
CA GLU A 181 -11.60 4.76 -1.86
C GLU A 181 -12.66 3.83 -1.25
N VAL A 182 -12.43 3.29 -0.04
CA VAL A 182 -13.45 2.54 0.70
C VAL A 182 -14.69 3.40 0.91
N PHE A 183 -14.53 4.61 1.45
CA PHE A 183 -15.66 5.50 1.71
C PHE A 183 -16.36 5.95 0.44
N ARG A 184 -15.63 6.20 -0.65
CA ARG A 184 -16.19 6.53 -1.96
C ARG A 184 -17.03 5.38 -2.53
N ALA A 185 -16.54 4.14 -2.39
CA ALA A 185 -17.28 2.96 -2.83
C ALA A 185 -18.57 2.77 -2.02
N LEU A 186 -18.48 2.89 -0.69
CA LEU A 186 -19.62 2.76 0.20
C LEU A 186 -20.70 3.85 0.01
N ALA A 187 -20.27 5.09 -0.27
CA ALA A 187 -21.21 6.20 -0.52
C ALA A 187 -22.13 5.97 -1.74
N ARG A 188 -21.79 5.02 -2.62
CA ARG A 188 -22.62 4.65 -3.78
C ARG A 188 -23.66 3.56 -3.46
N LEU A 189 -23.56 2.94 -2.28
CA LEU A 189 -24.47 1.88 -1.87
C LEU A 189 -25.74 2.45 -1.23
N ARG A 190 -26.90 1.90 -1.55
CA ARG A 190 -28.14 2.23 -0.86
C ARG A 190 -28.14 1.73 0.57
N TYR A 191 -27.68 0.47 0.78
CA TYR A 191 -27.40 -0.10 2.09
C TYR A 191 -25.90 -0.07 2.34
N GLN A 192 -25.48 0.61 3.39
CA GLN A 192 -24.08 0.63 3.81
C GLN A 192 -23.88 -0.34 4.97
N PRO A 193 -23.00 -1.36 4.81
CA PRO A 193 -22.60 -2.21 5.92
C PRO A 193 -21.84 -1.41 6.98
N ALA A 194 -21.82 -1.92 8.21
CA ALA A 194 -20.96 -1.35 9.25
C ALA A 194 -19.50 -1.56 8.87
N VAL A 195 -18.68 -0.52 9.02
CA VAL A 195 -17.26 -0.54 8.61
C VAL A 195 -16.35 -0.29 9.79
N ARG A 196 -15.27 -1.07 9.87
CA ARG A 196 -14.12 -0.85 10.73
C ARG A 196 -12.87 -0.86 9.88
N ILE A 197 -11.97 0.07 10.12
CA ILE A 197 -10.65 0.11 9.49
C ILE A 197 -9.63 -0.13 10.58
N ALA A 198 -8.73 -1.10 10.37
CA ALA A 198 -7.67 -1.37 11.31
C ALA A 198 -6.72 -0.17 11.41
N PRO A 199 -6.31 0.20 12.63
CA PRO A 199 -5.33 1.25 12.83
C PRO A 199 -3.95 0.85 12.28
N PRO A 200 -3.03 1.80 12.06
CA PRO A 200 -1.63 1.51 11.82
C PRO A 200 -1.03 0.64 12.93
N TYR A 201 -0.10 -0.22 12.57
CA TYR A 201 0.50 -1.21 13.48
C TYR A 201 2.02 -1.12 13.57
N TYR A 202 2.55 0.09 13.34
CA TYR A 202 3.98 0.42 13.30
C TYR A 202 4.74 0.16 14.61
N ASP A 203 4.03 0.13 15.73
CA ASP A 203 4.52 -0.08 17.09
C ASP A 203 4.00 -1.38 17.73
N ASP A 204 3.24 -2.19 16.98
CA ASP A 204 2.69 -3.45 17.47
C ASP A 204 3.82 -4.43 17.83
N PRO A 205 3.88 -4.96 19.07
CA PRO A 205 4.94 -5.88 19.47
C PRO A 205 5.09 -7.08 18.55
N ILE A 206 3.97 -7.67 18.09
CA ILE A 206 4.00 -8.84 17.21
C ILE A 206 4.63 -8.50 15.85
N TYR A 207 4.37 -7.31 15.34
CA TYR A 207 5.00 -6.82 14.10
C TYR A 207 6.50 -6.60 14.28
N ILE A 208 6.91 -5.98 15.39
CA ILE A 208 8.32 -5.73 15.70
C ILE A 208 9.08 -7.05 15.89
N GLU A 209 8.53 -7.97 16.68
CA GLU A 209 9.09 -9.31 16.89
C GLU A 209 9.22 -10.08 15.56
N ALA A 210 8.18 -10.03 14.70
CA ALA A 210 8.20 -10.70 13.39
C ALA A 210 9.31 -10.18 12.48
N ILE A 211 9.49 -8.84 12.38
CA ILE A 211 10.57 -8.24 11.60
C ILE A 211 11.94 -8.60 12.19
N ALA A 212 12.11 -8.53 13.52
CA ALA A 212 13.37 -8.82 14.18
C ALA A 212 13.74 -10.31 14.01
N ALA A 213 12.81 -11.23 14.24
CA ALA A 213 13.01 -12.66 14.06
C ALA A 213 13.35 -13.01 12.60
N SER A 214 12.61 -12.48 11.63
CA SER A 214 12.90 -12.69 10.20
C SER A 214 14.28 -12.15 9.82
N THR A 215 14.63 -10.95 10.28
CA THR A 215 15.93 -10.33 10.04
C THR A 215 17.07 -11.21 10.61
N SER A 216 16.92 -11.67 11.85
CA SER A 216 17.93 -12.52 12.51
C SER A 216 18.08 -13.86 11.82
N ALA A 217 16.97 -14.49 11.43
CA ALA A 217 16.98 -15.77 10.73
C ALA A 217 17.67 -15.70 9.37
N GLU A 218 17.38 -14.65 8.59
CA GLU A 218 18.03 -14.42 7.29
C GLU A 218 19.53 -14.15 7.45
N ILE A 219 19.93 -13.29 8.41
CA ILE A 219 21.33 -13.00 8.67
C ILE A 219 22.10 -14.24 9.11
N ALA A 220 21.48 -15.11 9.90
CA ALA A 220 22.12 -16.36 10.37
C ALA A 220 22.44 -17.36 9.23
N GLN A 221 21.75 -17.24 8.07
CA GLN A 221 21.98 -18.10 6.90
C GLN A 221 23.04 -17.53 5.95
N LEU A 222 23.50 -16.29 6.15
CA LEU A 222 24.49 -15.67 5.28
C LEU A 222 25.88 -16.25 5.49
N ALA A 223 26.65 -16.35 4.41
CA ALA A 223 28.07 -16.69 4.46
C ALA A 223 28.96 -15.54 5.00
N PHE A 224 28.37 -14.40 5.33
CA PHE A 224 29.05 -13.21 5.84
C PHE A 224 28.22 -12.55 6.93
N LYS A 225 28.88 -11.80 7.82
CA LYS A 225 28.21 -10.98 8.81
C LYS A 225 28.09 -9.54 8.28
N PRO A 226 26.87 -8.95 8.24
CA PRO A 226 26.74 -7.55 7.88
C PRO A 226 27.45 -6.63 8.86
N ASP A 227 28.21 -5.66 8.34
CA ASP A 227 28.82 -4.59 9.14
C ASP A 227 27.76 -3.60 9.65
N VAL A 228 26.77 -3.32 8.79
CA VAL A 228 25.64 -2.41 9.02
C VAL A 228 24.37 -3.03 8.46
N ILE A 229 23.25 -2.77 9.12
CA ILE A 229 21.88 -3.03 8.62
C ILE A 229 21.22 -1.70 8.36
N LEU A 230 20.70 -1.48 7.15
CA LEU A 230 19.83 -0.35 6.85
C LEU A 230 18.36 -0.77 6.94
N ALA A 231 17.57 -0.01 7.67
CA ALA A 231 16.11 -0.07 7.57
C ALA A 231 15.65 1.03 6.62
N SER A 232 15.29 0.64 5.41
CA SER A 232 14.88 1.54 4.34
C SER A 232 13.35 1.63 4.28
N PHE A 233 12.81 2.81 4.59
CA PHE A 233 11.41 3.14 4.44
C PHE A 233 11.18 3.87 3.11
N HIS A 234 9.94 3.88 2.61
CA HIS A 234 9.64 4.70 1.44
C HIS A 234 9.77 6.19 1.79
N GLY A 235 10.48 6.96 0.99
CA GLY A 235 10.59 8.40 1.16
C GLY A 235 9.26 9.09 0.86
N VAL A 236 9.00 10.18 1.59
CA VAL A 236 7.91 11.10 1.29
C VAL A 236 8.43 12.55 1.28
N PRO A 237 7.76 13.47 0.57
CA PRO A 237 8.10 14.88 0.63
C PRO A 237 8.03 15.41 2.08
N LYS A 238 9.02 16.23 2.45
CA LYS A 238 9.08 16.77 3.82
C LYS A 238 7.85 17.61 4.18
N ASP A 239 7.25 18.29 3.22
CA ASP A 239 6.06 19.10 3.44
C ASP A 239 4.81 18.28 3.83
N TYR A 240 4.78 16.96 3.57
CA TYR A 240 3.72 16.09 4.12
C TYR A 240 3.79 16.08 5.64
N ILE A 241 4.99 15.93 6.18
CA ILE A 241 5.22 15.93 7.64
C ILE A 241 4.92 17.32 8.22
N ASP A 242 5.37 18.36 7.55
CA ASP A 242 5.12 19.77 7.95
C ASP A 242 3.60 20.09 7.96
N LYS A 243 2.78 19.36 7.19
CA LYS A 243 1.30 19.41 7.18
C LYS A 243 0.63 18.48 8.18
N GLY A 244 1.38 17.76 8.98
CA GLY A 244 0.85 16.90 10.04
C GLY A 244 0.73 15.42 9.72
N ASP A 245 1.33 14.91 8.62
CA ASP A 245 1.38 13.46 8.39
C ASP A 245 2.30 12.81 9.43
N PRO A 246 1.83 11.81 10.21
CA PRO A 246 2.62 11.20 11.28
C PRO A 246 3.68 10.20 10.77
N TYR A 247 3.81 9.99 9.47
CA TYR A 247 4.63 8.94 8.87
C TYR A 247 6.05 8.88 9.42
N TYR A 248 6.74 10.03 9.50
CA TYR A 248 8.11 10.09 10.00
C TYR A 248 8.19 9.63 11.48
N ALA A 249 7.25 10.07 12.32
CA ALA A 249 7.21 9.67 13.72
C ALA A 249 6.96 8.16 13.86
N HIS A 250 6.07 7.58 13.04
CA HIS A 250 5.83 6.13 13.00
C HIS A 250 7.08 5.35 12.55
N CYS A 251 7.81 5.83 11.54
CA CYS A 251 9.06 5.21 11.12
C CYS A 251 10.12 5.25 12.22
N MET A 252 10.26 6.39 12.91
CA MET A 252 11.21 6.54 14.02
C MET A 252 10.88 5.63 15.20
N GLU A 253 9.60 5.47 15.53
CA GLU A 253 9.17 4.57 16.61
C GLU A 253 9.42 3.10 16.24
N THR A 254 9.04 2.67 15.00
CA THR A 254 9.40 1.35 14.50
C THR A 254 10.91 1.09 14.64
N MET A 255 11.74 2.07 14.25
CA MET A 255 13.20 1.96 14.37
C MET A 255 13.68 1.82 15.81
N ARG A 256 13.11 2.61 16.73
CA ARG A 256 13.45 2.54 18.15
C ARG A 256 13.17 1.16 18.71
N LEU A 257 11.99 0.62 18.40
CA LEU A 257 11.54 -0.70 18.86
C LEU A 257 12.38 -1.82 18.24
N LEU A 258 12.67 -1.77 16.93
CA LEU A 258 13.54 -2.74 16.26
C LEU A 258 14.97 -2.76 16.80
N ARG A 259 15.54 -1.59 17.13
CA ARG A 259 16.85 -1.52 17.79
C ARG A 259 16.86 -2.23 19.13
N ASN A 260 15.84 -2.01 19.93
CA ASN A 260 15.69 -2.67 21.23
C ASN A 260 15.54 -4.17 21.06
N GLU A 261 14.66 -4.64 20.17
CA GLU A 261 14.39 -6.05 19.93
C GLU A 261 15.60 -6.80 19.40
N LEU A 262 16.35 -6.19 18.47
CA LEU A 262 17.57 -6.76 17.91
C LEU A 262 18.81 -6.53 18.77
N ASN A 263 18.71 -5.77 19.87
CA ASN A 263 19.84 -5.34 20.70
C ASN A 263 20.96 -4.69 19.87
N LEU A 264 20.58 -3.77 18.96
CA LEU A 264 21.50 -3.05 18.08
C LEU A 264 21.43 -1.54 18.35
N ASP A 265 22.59 -0.89 18.28
CA ASP A 265 22.68 0.56 18.37
C ASP A 265 22.37 1.25 17.01
N ALA A 266 22.37 2.58 17.04
CA ALA A 266 22.10 3.41 15.87
C ALA A 266 23.18 3.35 14.79
N ALA A 267 24.41 2.92 15.13
CA ALA A 267 25.48 2.75 14.16
C ALA A 267 25.36 1.41 13.41
N LYS A 268 24.75 0.40 14.05
CA LYS A 268 24.55 -0.93 13.47
C LYS A 268 23.22 -1.08 12.74
N LEU A 269 22.17 -0.44 13.21
CA LEU A 269 20.86 -0.43 12.56
C LEU A 269 20.44 1.02 12.25
N MET A 270 20.63 1.44 11.00
CA MET A 270 20.43 2.81 10.55
C MET A 270 19.12 2.96 9.79
N ILE A 271 18.38 4.07 10.04
CA ILE A 271 17.20 4.43 9.24
C ILE A 271 17.61 5.15 7.96
N THR A 272 16.92 4.84 6.86
CA THR A 272 17.05 5.55 5.58
C THR A 272 15.70 5.61 4.85
N PHE A 273 15.60 6.47 3.83
CA PHE A 273 14.39 6.67 3.03
C PHE A 273 14.70 6.50 1.54
N GLN A 274 13.98 5.59 0.87
CA GLN A 274 14.17 5.25 -0.54
C GLN A 274 13.22 6.00 -1.48
N SER A 275 13.38 5.79 -2.78
CA SER A 275 12.43 6.22 -3.85
C SER A 275 12.25 7.72 -4.00
N ARG A 276 13.28 8.52 -3.67
CA ARG A 276 13.26 9.96 -3.88
C ARG A 276 13.18 10.31 -5.37
N PHE A 277 12.27 11.19 -5.75
CA PHE A 277 12.17 11.70 -7.11
C PHE A 277 11.86 13.20 -7.17
N GLY A 278 12.26 13.86 -8.28
CA GLY A 278 12.03 15.28 -8.46
C GLY A 278 12.97 16.18 -7.65
N ARG A 279 12.63 17.48 -7.54
CA ARG A 279 13.49 18.52 -6.94
C ARG A 279 13.07 18.95 -5.53
N GLY A 280 12.01 18.38 -4.99
CA GLY A 280 11.49 18.71 -3.65
C GLY A 280 12.45 18.26 -2.53
N LYS A 281 12.22 18.77 -1.33
CA LYS A 281 12.86 18.25 -0.11
C LYS A 281 12.12 16.99 0.32
N TRP A 282 12.85 15.92 0.51
CA TRP A 282 12.35 14.62 0.95
C TRP A 282 12.86 14.28 2.33
N LEU A 283 12.28 13.25 2.95
CA LEU A 283 12.83 12.70 4.19
C LEU A 283 14.26 12.20 3.96
N GLU A 284 15.12 12.38 4.95
CA GLU A 284 16.53 12.04 4.93
C GLU A 284 16.89 11.16 6.16
N PRO A 285 18.00 10.41 6.07
CA PRO A 285 18.93 10.30 4.96
C PRO A 285 18.38 9.43 3.82
N ALA A 286 18.71 9.77 2.56
CA ALA A 286 18.32 8.96 1.41
C ALA A 286 19.10 7.65 1.36
N THR A 287 18.40 6.52 1.09
CA THR A 287 19.00 5.18 1.05
C THR A 287 20.17 5.10 0.07
N ILE A 288 19.97 5.57 -1.16
CA ILE A 288 20.98 5.52 -2.22
C ILE A 288 22.27 6.30 -1.84
N ASP A 289 22.11 7.45 -1.17
CA ASP A 289 23.25 8.28 -0.78
C ASP A 289 23.98 7.66 0.42
N THR A 290 23.25 7.07 1.37
CA THR A 290 23.79 6.34 2.51
C THR A 290 24.56 5.10 2.08
N VAL A 291 24.01 4.30 1.16
CA VAL A 291 24.67 3.12 0.57
C VAL A 291 26.01 3.49 -0.07
N LYS A 292 26.05 4.57 -0.87
CA LYS A 292 27.30 5.10 -1.47
C LYS A 292 28.30 5.53 -0.43
N LYS A 293 27.85 6.27 0.58
CA LYS A 293 28.68 6.80 1.66
C LYS A 293 29.33 5.66 2.44
N LEU A 294 28.54 4.70 2.93
CA LEU A 294 29.03 3.56 3.70
C LEU A 294 30.08 2.74 2.94
N ALA A 295 29.83 2.44 1.65
CA ALA A 295 30.80 1.73 0.82
C ALA A 295 32.14 2.48 0.68
N ARG A 296 32.11 3.81 0.50
CA ARG A 296 33.30 4.66 0.41
C ARG A 296 34.03 4.81 1.75
N GLU A 297 33.33 4.72 2.86
CA GLU A 297 33.88 4.74 4.22
C GLU A 297 34.44 3.38 4.67
N GLY A 298 34.41 2.37 3.77
CA GLY A 298 35.04 1.07 4.00
C GLY A 298 34.12 -0.02 4.54
N VAL A 299 32.78 0.21 4.63
CA VAL A 299 31.82 -0.85 4.94
C VAL A 299 31.83 -1.88 3.80
N LYS A 300 32.11 -3.14 4.12
CA LYS A 300 32.24 -4.24 3.17
C LYS A 300 31.01 -5.07 3.01
N SER A 301 30.20 -5.20 4.06
CA SER A 301 29.03 -6.09 4.10
C SER A 301 27.79 -5.32 4.60
N LEU A 302 26.77 -5.23 3.78
CA LEU A 302 25.55 -4.47 4.04
C LEU A 302 24.30 -5.36 3.93
N ALA A 303 23.44 -5.32 4.93
CA ALA A 303 22.09 -5.84 4.86
C ALA A 303 21.08 -4.70 4.80
N VAL A 304 19.99 -4.88 4.07
CA VAL A 304 18.88 -3.91 4.00
C VAL A 304 17.57 -4.61 4.30
N ILE A 305 16.82 -4.09 5.26
CA ILE A 305 15.43 -4.46 5.55
C ILE A 305 14.51 -3.33 5.11
N THR A 306 13.25 -3.63 4.82
CA THR A 306 12.26 -2.65 4.34
C THR A 306 10.99 -2.71 5.20
N PRO A 307 11.04 -2.22 6.47
CA PRO A 307 9.94 -2.41 7.43
C PRO A 307 8.64 -1.68 7.06
N GLY A 308 8.67 -0.72 6.14
CA GLY A 308 7.47 -0.04 5.64
C GLY A 308 6.63 -0.87 4.66
N PHE A 309 7.06 -2.08 4.32
CA PHE A 309 6.42 -2.92 3.31
C PHE A 309 6.02 -4.28 3.92
N SER A 310 4.73 -4.60 3.84
CA SER A 310 4.22 -5.90 4.29
C SER A 310 4.44 -7.02 3.27
N ALA A 311 4.70 -6.66 2.01
CA ALA A 311 4.95 -7.58 0.91
C ALA A 311 5.95 -6.99 -0.07
N ASP A 312 6.76 -7.87 -0.66
CA ASP A 312 7.74 -7.49 -1.68
C ASP A 312 7.08 -6.93 -2.93
N CYS A 313 7.68 -5.87 -3.44
CA CYS A 313 7.20 -5.07 -4.56
C CYS A 313 8.36 -4.59 -5.44
N LEU A 314 8.09 -3.68 -6.37
CA LEU A 314 9.12 -3.13 -7.25
C LEU A 314 10.22 -2.40 -6.44
N GLU A 315 9.82 -1.70 -5.40
CA GLU A 315 10.68 -0.88 -4.56
C GLU A 315 11.63 -1.75 -3.72
N THR A 316 11.25 -2.94 -3.31
CA THR A 316 12.10 -3.84 -2.52
C THR A 316 12.96 -4.74 -3.41
N LEU A 317 12.39 -5.30 -4.47
CA LEU A 317 13.05 -6.31 -5.31
C LEU A 317 13.94 -5.70 -6.41
N GLU A 318 13.60 -4.52 -6.94
CA GLU A 318 14.41 -3.88 -7.99
C GLU A 318 15.24 -2.73 -7.43
N GLU A 319 14.64 -1.76 -6.74
CA GLU A 319 15.38 -0.60 -6.24
C GLU A 319 16.38 -1.00 -5.14
N ILE A 320 15.95 -1.79 -4.13
CA ILE A 320 16.86 -2.21 -3.06
C ILE A 320 17.74 -3.36 -3.49
N ALA A 321 17.16 -4.49 -3.91
CA ALA A 321 17.93 -5.72 -4.11
C ALA A 321 18.81 -5.69 -5.37
N VAL A 322 18.49 -4.88 -6.40
CA VAL A 322 19.27 -4.80 -7.65
C VAL A 322 20.02 -3.48 -7.74
N GLU A 323 19.31 -2.32 -7.73
CA GLU A 323 19.95 -1.04 -7.97
C GLU A 323 20.89 -0.65 -6.82
N ASN A 324 20.44 -0.71 -5.56
CA ASN A 324 21.28 -0.37 -4.41
C ASN A 324 22.44 -1.36 -4.19
N ALA A 325 22.24 -2.65 -4.47
CA ALA A 325 23.31 -3.65 -4.45
C ALA A 325 24.41 -3.32 -5.48
N HIS A 326 24.02 -2.96 -6.70
CA HIS A 326 24.95 -2.54 -7.74
C HIS A 326 25.73 -1.27 -7.33
N ILE A 327 25.03 -0.29 -6.75
CA ILE A 327 25.64 0.96 -6.28
C ILE A 327 26.63 0.69 -5.14
N PHE A 328 26.29 -0.16 -4.18
CA PHE A 328 27.17 -0.55 -3.08
C PHE A 328 28.47 -1.15 -3.60
N LYS A 329 28.38 -2.18 -4.44
CA LYS A 329 29.54 -2.85 -5.04
C LYS A 329 30.40 -1.91 -5.87
N LYS A 330 29.77 -1.04 -6.70
CA LYS A 330 30.51 -0.05 -7.52
C LYS A 330 31.28 0.96 -6.69
N ASN A 331 30.91 1.20 -5.43
CA ASN A 331 31.57 2.18 -4.55
C ASN A 331 32.52 1.55 -3.52
N GLY A 332 32.83 0.24 -3.62
CA GLY A 332 33.82 -0.44 -2.79
C GLY A 332 33.28 -1.42 -1.75
N GLY A 333 31.96 -1.61 -1.70
CA GLY A 333 31.34 -2.69 -0.93
C GLY A 333 31.50 -4.05 -1.62
N GLU A 334 31.40 -5.12 -0.85
CA GLU A 334 31.61 -6.50 -1.31
C GLU A 334 30.33 -7.33 -1.25
N ASN A 335 29.74 -7.43 -0.07
CA ASN A 335 28.58 -8.26 0.20
C ASN A 335 27.33 -7.40 0.44
N PHE A 336 26.26 -7.68 -0.27
CA PHE A 336 25.00 -6.99 -0.12
C PHE A 336 23.85 -7.98 -0.09
N VAL A 337 22.96 -7.85 0.87
CA VAL A 337 21.72 -8.62 0.94
C VAL A 337 20.54 -7.69 1.18
N ALA A 338 19.49 -7.85 0.39
CA ALA A 338 18.16 -7.34 0.69
C ALA A 338 17.37 -8.45 1.38
N ILE A 339 17.01 -8.24 2.63
CA ILE A 339 16.20 -9.21 3.39
C ILE A 339 14.75 -9.08 2.93
N PRO A 340 14.09 -10.19 2.56
CA PRO A 340 12.70 -10.15 2.11
C PRO A 340 11.76 -9.50 3.12
N CYS A 341 10.70 -8.87 2.65
CA CYS A 341 9.58 -8.45 3.49
C CYS A 341 8.97 -9.67 4.20
N LEU A 342 8.12 -9.45 5.20
CA LEU A 342 7.44 -10.56 5.88
C LEU A 342 6.59 -11.41 4.93
N ASN A 343 6.06 -10.80 3.87
CA ASN A 343 5.30 -11.49 2.83
C ASN A 343 4.16 -12.34 3.41
N ASP A 344 3.97 -13.51 2.85
CA ASP A 344 3.05 -14.55 3.30
C ASP A 344 3.74 -15.66 4.10
N SER A 345 4.92 -15.36 4.68
CA SER A 345 5.65 -16.24 5.61
C SER A 345 4.88 -16.46 6.93
N ALA A 346 5.26 -17.46 7.70
CA ALA A 346 4.61 -17.72 8.98
C ALA A 346 4.61 -16.50 9.93
N PRO A 347 5.73 -15.77 10.13
CA PRO A 347 5.72 -14.52 10.91
C PRO A 347 4.81 -13.44 10.31
N GLY A 348 4.83 -13.26 8.98
CA GLY A 348 3.97 -12.28 8.30
C GLY A 348 2.48 -12.59 8.46
N MET A 349 2.12 -13.86 8.33
CA MET A 349 0.74 -14.30 8.54
C MET A 349 0.29 -14.18 10.00
N LEU A 350 1.18 -14.39 10.96
CA LEU A 350 0.90 -14.20 12.38
C LEU A 350 0.52 -12.72 12.67
N VAL A 351 1.26 -11.77 12.11
CA VAL A 351 0.93 -10.33 12.24
C VAL A 351 -0.46 -10.05 11.70
N ILE A 352 -0.75 -10.45 10.46
CA ILE A 352 -2.06 -10.20 9.82
C ILE A 352 -3.20 -10.86 10.61
N TRP A 353 -3.02 -12.10 11.04
CA TRP A 353 -4.01 -12.84 11.81
C TRP A 353 -4.33 -12.16 13.13
N GLN A 354 -3.32 -11.73 13.90
CA GLN A 354 -3.52 -11.05 15.18
C GLN A 354 -4.20 -9.69 15.01
N LEU A 355 -3.83 -8.92 13.99
CA LEU A 355 -4.53 -7.67 13.64
C LEU A 355 -6.01 -7.94 13.38
N VAL A 356 -6.33 -8.94 12.56
CA VAL A 356 -7.71 -9.30 12.22
C VAL A 356 -8.48 -9.77 13.44
N LEU A 357 -7.92 -10.66 14.27
CA LEU A 357 -8.60 -11.14 15.49
C LEU A 357 -8.89 -10.00 16.47
N ARG A 358 -7.94 -9.09 16.66
CA ARG A 358 -8.12 -7.93 17.51
C ARG A 358 -9.28 -7.05 17.05
N GLU A 359 -9.34 -6.79 15.76
CA GLU A 359 -10.35 -5.93 15.16
C GLU A 359 -11.73 -6.61 15.00
N LEU A 360 -11.78 -7.93 15.01
CA LEU A 360 -13.05 -8.69 15.02
C LEU A 360 -13.72 -8.75 16.39
N LYS A 361 -13.06 -8.36 17.48
CA LYS A 361 -13.66 -8.36 18.83
C LYS A 361 -15.00 -7.60 18.85
N GLY A 362 -16.01 -8.22 19.40
CA GLY A 362 -17.38 -7.68 19.47
C GLY A 362 -18.18 -7.82 18.15
N TRP A 363 -17.59 -8.43 17.12
CA TRP A 363 -18.28 -8.79 15.88
C TRP A 363 -18.46 -10.32 15.74
N ILE A 364 -17.54 -11.07 16.35
CA ILE A 364 -17.58 -12.54 16.47
C ILE A 364 -17.82 -12.94 17.93
#